data_eb3bffde354a977e3eb9f8b0618337d7
#
_entry.id   eb3bffde354a977e3eb9f8b0618337d7
#
_cell.length_a   1.000
_cell.length_b   1.000
_cell.length_c   1.000
_cell.angle_alpha   90.00
_cell.angle_beta   90.00
_cell.angle_gamma   90.00
#
_symmetry.space_group_name_H-M   'P 1'
#
loop_
_entity.id
_entity.type
_entity.pdbx_description
1 polymer ?
#
loop_
_entity_poly.entity_id
_entity_poly.type
_entity_poly.pdbx_seq_one_letter_code
_entity_poly.pdbx_strand_id
1 'polypeptide(L)'
;AVTSGRIADFAVVPSHPEIYYIASASGGVWKTTNKGTTFEPIFDSEGSYSIGCVTLDPSNSNVVWVGTGENHNQRSVAYGDGVYKSEDGGKSWTNMGLKNSEHISNIIVDPTDPRIIYVGAYGPVWKEGGERGVYKSTDGGTSWSLVKSVSQYTGCNNLIMDPRDPKVLYAAFHQRMRKVFTYIGGGPESALYKTTDGGVTWKKLEGGLPVGDVGRIGIA
;
A
#
# COMPACT_ATOMS: atom_id res chain seq x y z
N ALA A 1 18.38 4.39 14.81
CA ALA A 1 17.50 3.22 14.79
C ALA A 1 18.31 1.96 14.56
N VAL A 2 17.94 0.88 15.21
CA VAL A 2 18.52 -0.44 14.95
C VAL A 2 17.47 -1.20 14.16
N THR A 3 17.75 -1.46 12.90
CA THR A 3 16.83 -2.24 12.07
C THR A 3 16.92 -3.71 12.42
N SER A 4 15.83 -4.28 12.74
CA SER A 4 15.64 -5.72 12.61
C SER A 4 14.26 -5.92 12.03
N GLY A 5 14.16 -6.36 10.80
CA GLY A 5 12.84 -6.55 10.23
C GLY A 5 12.91 -6.97 8.77
N ARG A 6 11.79 -7.48 8.31
CA ARG A 6 11.62 -7.79 6.90
C ARG A 6 11.59 -6.51 6.09
N ILE A 7 12.19 -6.54 4.93
CA ILE A 7 11.94 -5.53 3.90
C ILE A 7 10.54 -5.78 3.38
N ALA A 8 9.66 -4.79 3.55
CA ALA A 8 8.29 -4.84 3.05
C ALA A 8 8.24 -4.42 1.58
N ASP A 9 9.04 -3.40 1.23
CA ASP A 9 9.06 -2.84 -0.11
C ASP A 9 10.35 -2.05 -0.35
N PHE A 10 10.63 -1.71 -1.61
CA PHE A 10 11.70 -0.80 -1.97
C PHE A 10 11.36 -0.01 -3.24
N ALA A 11 11.86 1.22 -3.33
CA ALA A 11 11.68 2.09 -4.48
C ALA A 11 13.02 2.66 -4.95
N VAL A 12 13.34 2.43 -6.21
CA VAL A 12 14.59 2.90 -6.83
C VAL A 12 14.31 4.14 -7.67
N VAL A 13 15.17 5.16 -7.57
CA VAL A 13 15.10 6.32 -8.44
C VAL A 13 15.55 5.94 -9.86
N PRO A 14 14.68 5.96 -10.88
CA PRO A 14 15.01 5.39 -12.18
C PRO A 14 16.20 6.07 -12.89
N SER A 15 16.33 7.39 -12.75
CA SER A 15 17.43 8.18 -13.33
C SER A 15 18.74 8.09 -12.54
N HIS A 16 18.66 7.64 -11.27
CA HIS A 16 19.77 7.56 -10.33
C HIS A 16 19.65 6.27 -9.49
N PRO A 17 19.95 5.09 -10.09
CA PRO A 17 19.74 3.81 -9.43
C PRO A 17 20.65 3.57 -8.20
N GLU A 18 21.63 4.42 -7.97
CA GLU A 18 22.38 4.47 -6.72
C GLU A 18 21.56 5.02 -5.55
N ILE A 19 20.42 5.69 -5.83
CA ILE A 19 19.50 6.23 -4.82
C ILE A 19 18.28 5.32 -4.77
N TYR A 20 18.01 4.78 -3.59
CA TYR A 20 16.78 4.03 -3.37
C TYR A 20 16.34 4.06 -1.90
N TYR A 21 15.08 3.73 -1.72
CA TYR A 21 14.40 3.71 -0.44
C TYR A 21 14.04 2.27 -0.07
N ILE A 22 14.18 1.93 1.20
CA ILE A 22 13.80 0.62 1.75
C ILE A 22 12.72 0.87 2.80
N ALA A 23 11.58 0.23 2.63
CA ALA A 23 10.51 0.16 3.61
C ALA A 23 10.73 -1.07 4.50
N SER A 24 10.95 -0.86 5.78
CA SER A 24 11.06 -1.94 6.75
C SER A 24 9.74 -2.17 7.48
N ALA A 25 9.31 -3.42 7.56
CA ALA A 25 8.07 -3.79 8.25
C ALA A 25 8.05 -3.37 9.73
N SER A 26 9.22 -3.21 10.35
CA SER A 26 9.36 -2.84 11.77
C SER A 26 10.58 -1.94 12.01
N GLY A 27 10.88 -1.01 11.10
CA GLY A 27 12.08 -0.19 11.22
C GLY A 27 12.06 1.09 10.39
N GLY A 28 10.87 1.59 10.05
CA GLY A 28 10.72 2.82 9.30
C GLY A 28 11.18 2.74 7.84
N VAL A 29 11.55 3.88 7.29
CA VAL A 29 12.04 4.02 5.91
C VAL A 29 13.51 4.42 5.95
N TRP A 30 14.30 3.75 5.12
CA TRP A 30 15.74 3.96 4.98
C TRP A 30 16.06 4.41 3.57
N LYS A 31 16.99 5.36 3.45
CA LYS A 31 17.47 5.86 2.16
C LYS A 31 18.94 5.59 2.00
N THR A 32 19.36 5.20 0.81
CA THR A 32 20.75 5.20 0.38
C THR A 32 20.92 6.11 -0.82
N THR A 33 22.10 6.72 -0.95
CA THR A 33 22.51 7.54 -2.09
C THR A 33 23.80 7.02 -2.75
N ASN A 34 24.27 5.84 -2.33
CA ASN A 34 25.56 5.28 -2.74
C ASN A 34 25.50 3.76 -2.95
N LYS A 35 24.45 3.29 -3.61
CA LYS A 35 24.22 1.87 -3.95
C LYS A 35 24.21 0.94 -2.74
N GLY A 36 23.70 1.41 -1.58
CA GLY A 36 23.58 0.60 -0.37
C GLY A 36 24.85 0.48 0.47
N THR A 37 25.87 1.27 0.18
CA THR A 37 27.07 1.31 1.03
C THR A 37 26.76 1.87 2.43
N THR A 38 25.89 2.89 2.49
CA THR A 38 25.35 3.44 3.73
C THR A 38 23.85 3.69 3.60
N PHE A 39 23.16 3.63 4.74
CA PHE A 39 21.74 3.92 4.84
C PHE A 39 21.49 4.96 5.93
N GLU A 40 20.56 5.86 5.64
CA GLU A 40 20.09 6.89 6.56
C GLU A 40 18.61 6.62 6.91
N PRO A 41 18.24 6.58 8.19
CA PRO A 41 16.84 6.52 8.57
C PRO A 41 16.19 7.88 8.32
N ILE A 42 15.07 7.88 7.59
CA ILE A 42 14.42 9.13 7.17
C ILE A 42 12.97 9.24 7.64
N PHE A 43 12.50 8.33 8.51
CA PHE A 43 11.11 8.26 8.94
C PHE A 43 10.96 8.07 10.46
N ASP A 44 12.02 8.21 11.23
CA ASP A 44 12.05 7.90 12.67
C ASP A 44 11.23 8.86 13.54
N SER A 45 10.93 10.08 13.04
CA SER A 45 10.13 11.09 13.73
C SER A 45 8.62 10.97 13.49
N GLU A 46 8.20 10.04 12.62
CA GLU A 46 6.81 9.92 12.22
C GLU A 46 6.00 9.00 13.14
N GLY A 47 4.66 9.01 12.98
CA GLY A 47 3.73 8.34 13.88
C GLY A 47 3.82 6.81 13.90
N SER A 48 4.35 6.19 12.84
CA SER A 48 4.49 4.73 12.77
C SER A 48 5.87 4.31 12.27
N TYR A 49 6.46 3.33 12.94
CA TYR A 49 7.68 2.65 12.48
C TYR A 49 7.40 1.45 11.57
N SER A 50 6.13 1.05 11.45
CA SER A 50 5.72 -0.10 10.64
C SER A 50 5.34 0.37 9.24
N ILE A 51 6.02 -0.15 8.23
CA ILE A 51 5.83 0.27 6.84
C ILE A 51 5.30 -0.88 6.00
N GLY A 52 4.29 -0.59 5.18
CA GLY A 52 3.69 -1.52 4.24
C GLY A 52 4.24 -1.39 2.82
N CYS A 53 4.44 -0.16 2.35
CA CYS A 53 4.95 0.12 1.00
C CYS A 53 5.65 1.48 0.92
N VAL A 54 6.46 1.65 -0.12
CA VAL A 54 7.09 2.91 -0.51
C VAL A 54 7.03 3.08 -2.02
N THR A 55 6.63 4.26 -2.51
CA THR A 55 6.46 4.54 -3.93
C THR A 55 6.99 5.93 -4.27
N LEU A 56 7.63 6.06 -5.42
CA LEU A 56 8.04 7.35 -5.98
C LEU A 56 6.98 7.86 -6.97
N ASP A 57 6.85 9.18 -7.04
CA ASP A 57 6.13 9.81 -8.13
C ASP A 57 6.91 9.60 -9.43
N PRO A 58 6.32 9.02 -10.48
CA PRO A 58 7.01 8.76 -11.74
C PRO A 58 7.53 10.02 -12.43
N SER A 59 6.90 11.18 -12.19
CA SER A 59 7.27 12.46 -12.79
C SER A 59 8.29 13.25 -11.98
N ASN A 60 8.41 12.96 -10.68
CA ASN A 60 9.31 13.68 -9.76
C ASN A 60 9.79 12.77 -8.62
N SER A 61 11.00 12.25 -8.74
CA SER A 61 11.59 11.34 -7.75
C SER A 61 11.88 11.97 -6.37
N ASN A 62 11.72 13.29 -6.21
CA ASN A 62 11.74 13.92 -4.89
C ASN A 62 10.41 13.73 -4.14
N VAL A 63 9.34 13.40 -4.86
CA VAL A 63 8.05 13.08 -4.23
C VAL A 63 8.04 11.59 -3.88
N VAL A 64 7.98 11.31 -2.59
CA VAL A 64 8.00 9.95 -2.03
C VAL A 64 6.73 9.74 -1.25
N TRP A 65 6.08 8.62 -1.49
CA TRP A 65 4.89 8.19 -0.79
C TRP A 65 5.19 6.97 0.08
N VAL A 66 4.67 6.96 1.29
CA VAL A 66 4.82 5.85 2.24
C VAL A 66 3.45 5.43 2.75
N GLY A 67 3.15 4.15 2.63
CA GLY A 67 2.01 3.52 3.25
C GLY A 67 2.45 2.81 4.52
N THR A 68 1.88 3.20 5.66
CA THR A 68 2.24 2.64 6.96
C THR A 68 1.42 1.39 7.30
N GLY A 69 1.94 0.60 8.23
CA GLY A 69 1.34 -0.65 8.69
C GLY A 69 1.71 -1.86 7.85
N GLU A 70 2.50 -2.75 8.43
CA GLU A 70 2.91 -3.98 7.77
C GLU A 70 1.71 -4.83 7.33
N ASN A 71 1.69 -5.27 6.07
CA ASN A 71 0.58 -6.03 5.50
C ASN A 71 0.91 -7.51 5.22
N HIS A 72 2.14 -7.96 5.50
CA HIS A 72 2.61 -9.29 5.12
C HIS A 72 2.51 -10.35 6.22
N ASN A 73 2.44 -9.97 7.48
CA ASN A 73 2.50 -10.88 8.61
C ASN A 73 1.12 -11.29 9.15
N GLN A 74 1.11 -12.45 9.80
CA GLN A 74 -0.08 -13.04 10.36
C GLN A 74 -0.25 -12.86 11.87
N ARG A 75 0.82 -12.74 12.65
CA ARG A 75 0.75 -12.72 14.12
C ARG A 75 1.14 -11.41 14.75
N SER A 76 2.27 -10.87 14.40
CA SER A 76 2.82 -9.65 14.99
C SER A 76 2.80 -8.57 13.93
N VAL A 77 1.65 -7.99 13.71
CA VAL A 77 1.47 -6.93 12.72
C VAL A 77 1.40 -5.62 13.45
N ALA A 78 2.43 -4.81 13.31
CA ALA A 78 2.42 -3.48 13.86
C ALA A 78 1.53 -2.56 13.01
N TYR A 79 0.83 -1.66 13.69
CA TYR A 79 -0.12 -0.76 13.05
C TYR A 79 0.58 0.39 12.35
N GLY A 80 -0.03 0.84 11.26
CA GLY A 80 0.22 2.12 10.66
C GLY A 80 -0.83 3.16 11.08
N ASP A 81 -0.61 4.37 10.64
CA ASP A 81 -1.47 5.52 10.84
C ASP A 81 -1.77 6.26 9.53
N GLY A 82 -1.76 5.52 8.43
CA GLY A 82 -2.19 5.98 7.12
C GLY A 82 -1.07 6.19 6.11
N VAL A 83 -1.25 7.18 5.27
CA VAL A 83 -0.39 7.51 4.13
C VAL A 83 0.41 8.76 4.44
N TYR A 84 1.70 8.76 4.07
CA TYR A 84 2.58 9.91 4.18
C TYR A 84 3.15 10.30 2.82
N LYS A 85 3.39 11.60 2.66
CA LYS A 85 4.02 12.19 1.48
C LYS A 85 5.22 13.02 1.91
N SER A 86 6.31 12.88 1.19
CA SER A 86 7.45 13.79 1.18
C SER A 86 7.55 14.47 -0.18
N GLU A 87 7.93 15.73 -0.23
CA GLU A 87 8.18 16.49 -1.46
C GLU A 87 9.66 16.87 -1.64
N ASP A 88 10.51 16.42 -0.72
CA ASP A 88 11.93 16.80 -0.61
C ASP A 88 12.87 15.58 -0.52
N GLY A 89 12.42 14.43 -1.03
CA GLY A 89 13.20 13.20 -1.05
C GLY A 89 13.37 12.55 0.30
N GLY A 90 12.37 12.71 1.18
CA GLY A 90 12.31 12.07 2.50
C GLY A 90 12.92 12.88 3.63
N LYS A 91 13.20 14.18 3.45
CA LYS A 91 13.70 15.04 4.53
C LYS A 91 12.59 15.50 5.47
N SER A 92 11.39 15.70 4.94
CA SER A 92 10.19 16.02 5.71
C SER A 92 9.00 15.23 5.20
N TRP A 93 8.01 14.99 6.09
CA TRP A 93 6.85 14.18 5.81
C TRP A 93 5.56 14.85 6.26
N THR A 94 4.51 14.64 5.50
CA THR A 94 3.14 15.06 5.83
C THR A 94 2.22 13.86 5.81
N ASN A 95 1.46 13.65 6.90
CA ASN A 95 0.42 12.62 6.92
C ASN A 95 -0.77 13.06 6.05
N MET A 96 -1.09 12.27 5.04
CA MET A 96 -2.12 12.53 4.03
C MET A 96 -3.45 11.81 4.32
N GLY A 97 -3.63 11.23 5.51
CA GLY A 97 -4.89 10.60 5.91
C GLY A 97 -4.91 9.08 5.81
N LEU A 98 -6.10 8.50 5.72
CA LEU A 98 -6.37 7.06 5.80
C LEU A 98 -5.83 6.42 7.09
N LYS A 99 -5.94 7.14 8.21
CA LYS A 99 -5.37 6.77 9.51
C LYS A 99 -5.99 5.52 10.13
N ASN A 100 -7.26 5.25 9.78
CA ASN A 100 -7.99 4.10 10.31
C ASN A 100 -7.82 2.83 9.47
N SER A 101 -6.98 2.88 8.43
CA SER A 101 -6.68 1.68 7.62
C SER A 101 -5.82 0.68 8.40
N GLU A 102 -4.97 1.16 9.31
CA GLU A 102 -3.95 0.41 10.05
C GLU A 102 -2.90 -0.26 9.14
N HIS A 103 -3.24 -0.59 7.90
CA HIS A 103 -2.33 -1.27 6.97
C HIS A 103 -2.58 -0.79 5.53
N ILE A 104 -1.58 -0.18 4.92
CA ILE A 104 -1.58 0.20 3.51
C ILE A 104 -0.77 -0.82 2.72
N SER A 105 -1.40 -1.42 1.71
CA SER A 105 -0.75 -2.46 0.90
C SER A 105 0.05 -1.92 -0.27
N ASN A 106 -0.50 -0.93 -0.96
CA ASN A 106 0.10 -0.32 -2.14
C ASN A 106 -0.31 1.15 -2.27
N ILE A 107 0.57 1.93 -2.86
CA ILE A 107 0.29 3.28 -3.35
C ILE A 107 0.72 3.33 -4.81
N ILE A 108 -0.14 3.83 -5.68
CA ILE A 108 0.13 3.98 -7.12
C ILE A 108 -0.16 5.43 -7.49
N VAL A 109 0.84 6.10 -8.06
CA VAL A 109 0.70 7.42 -8.65
C VAL A 109 0.50 7.25 -10.15
N ASP A 110 -0.51 7.91 -10.71
CA ASP A 110 -0.77 7.89 -12.15
C ASP A 110 0.40 8.57 -12.88
N PRO A 111 1.06 7.87 -13.83
CA PRO A 111 2.22 8.43 -14.51
C PRO A 111 1.87 9.60 -15.46
N THR A 112 0.60 9.81 -15.77
CA THR A 112 0.13 10.88 -16.65
C THR A 112 -0.41 12.11 -15.90
N ASP A 113 -0.85 11.92 -14.65
CA ASP A 113 -1.29 13.00 -13.78
C ASP A 113 -0.98 12.67 -12.30
N PRO A 114 0.08 13.26 -11.72
CA PRO A 114 0.52 12.96 -10.36
C PRO A 114 -0.47 13.41 -9.26
N ARG A 115 -1.55 14.09 -9.62
CA ARG A 115 -2.66 14.38 -8.69
C ARG A 115 -3.56 13.18 -8.49
N ILE A 116 -3.54 12.23 -9.43
CA ILE A 116 -4.33 10.98 -9.36
C ILE A 116 -3.50 9.91 -8.65
N ILE A 117 -4.00 9.47 -7.51
CA ILE A 117 -3.31 8.49 -6.67
C ILE A 117 -4.31 7.42 -6.24
N TYR A 118 -3.89 6.18 -6.28
CA TYR A 118 -4.67 5.05 -5.78
C TYR A 118 -3.97 4.42 -4.59
N VAL A 119 -4.74 4.07 -3.57
CA VAL A 119 -4.24 3.43 -2.35
C VAL A 119 -5.02 2.15 -2.07
N GLY A 120 -4.30 1.05 -1.93
CA GLY A 120 -4.84 -0.20 -1.40
C GLY A 120 -4.84 -0.16 0.12
N ALA A 121 -6.00 -0.02 0.74
CA ALA A 121 -6.19 -0.06 2.18
C ALA A 121 -6.62 -1.46 2.61
N TYR A 122 -5.78 -2.14 3.39
CA TYR A 122 -6.04 -3.51 3.81
C TYR A 122 -6.93 -3.58 5.04
N GLY A 123 -6.90 -2.55 5.87
CA GLY A 123 -7.71 -2.40 7.06
C GLY A 123 -7.23 -3.23 8.26
N PRO A 124 -7.84 -3.01 9.42
CA PRO A 124 -7.49 -3.68 10.67
C PRO A 124 -7.49 -5.20 10.58
N VAL A 125 -6.60 -5.86 11.34
CA VAL A 125 -6.53 -7.33 11.42
C VAL A 125 -7.39 -7.87 12.55
N TRP A 126 -7.44 -7.15 13.69
CA TRP A 126 -8.04 -7.63 14.93
C TRP A 126 -9.49 -7.18 15.14
N LYS A 127 -9.98 -6.30 14.30
CA LYS A 127 -11.35 -5.76 14.35
C LYS A 127 -11.92 -5.62 12.94
N GLU A 128 -13.21 -5.53 12.86
CA GLU A 128 -13.96 -5.20 11.65
C GLU A 128 -13.92 -3.70 11.36
N GLY A 129 -14.34 -3.31 10.16
CA GLY A 129 -14.43 -1.92 9.76
C GLY A 129 -13.07 -1.27 9.51
N GLY A 130 -12.93 -0.01 9.87
CA GLY A 130 -11.82 0.84 9.48
C GLY A 130 -11.85 1.19 7.99
N GLU A 131 -10.78 1.80 7.51
CA GLU A 131 -10.66 2.14 6.08
C GLU A 131 -10.12 0.93 5.33
N ARG A 132 -11.01 0.30 4.51
CA ARG A 132 -10.71 -0.90 3.71
C ARG A 132 -11.16 -0.71 2.28
N GLY A 133 -10.34 -1.13 1.34
CA GLY A 133 -10.68 -1.07 -0.07
C GLY A 133 -9.65 -0.35 -0.91
N VAL A 134 -10.08 0.12 -2.08
CA VAL A 134 -9.27 0.98 -2.93
C VAL A 134 -9.78 2.41 -2.77
N TYR A 135 -8.88 3.28 -2.37
CA TYR A 135 -9.11 4.73 -2.29
C TYR A 135 -8.44 5.42 -3.47
N LYS A 136 -9.08 6.48 -3.95
CA LYS A 136 -8.57 7.34 -5.01
C LYS A 136 -8.54 8.79 -4.55
N SER A 137 -7.45 9.48 -4.85
CA SER A 137 -7.33 10.93 -4.82
C SER A 137 -7.27 11.48 -6.24
N THR A 138 -7.76 12.70 -6.44
CA THR A 138 -7.61 13.48 -7.68
C THR A 138 -7.01 14.87 -7.41
N ASP A 139 -6.54 15.08 -6.20
CA ASP A 139 -6.03 16.37 -5.72
C ASP A 139 -4.65 16.24 -5.02
N GLY A 140 -3.86 15.24 -5.42
CA GLY A 140 -2.51 15.03 -4.90
C GLY A 140 -2.47 14.47 -3.49
N GLY A 141 -3.53 13.76 -3.07
CA GLY A 141 -3.64 13.11 -1.75
C GLY A 141 -4.28 13.98 -0.68
N THR A 142 -4.78 15.17 -1.02
CA THR A 142 -5.44 16.07 -0.05
C THR A 142 -6.77 15.48 0.43
N SER A 143 -7.49 14.81 -0.47
CA SER A 143 -8.73 14.09 -0.14
C SER A 143 -8.77 12.72 -0.78
N TRP A 144 -9.55 11.81 -0.17
CA TRP A 144 -9.67 10.42 -0.59
C TRP A 144 -11.14 10.01 -0.76
N SER A 145 -11.43 9.37 -1.88
CA SER A 145 -12.73 8.75 -2.18
C SER A 145 -12.57 7.23 -2.20
N LEU A 146 -13.43 6.51 -1.49
CA LEU A 146 -13.51 5.05 -1.56
C LEU A 146 -14.15 4.65 -2.90
N VAL A 147 -13.35 4.07 -3.82
CA VAL A 147 -13.80 3.70 -5.17
C VAL A 147 -14.10 2.21 -5.31
N LYS A 148 -13.62 1.38 -4.38
CA LYS A 148 -13.97 -0.04 -4.31
C LYS A 148 -13.86 -0.57 -2.89
N SER A 149 -14.93 -1.16 -2.41
CA SER A 149 -14.96 -1.96 -1.16
C SER A 149 -15.63 -3.31 -1.41
N VAL A 150 -15.49 -4.23 -0.48
CA VAL A 150 -16.17 -5.53 -0.48
C VAL A 150 -17.00 -5.67 0.79
N SER A 151 -16.36 -5.69 1.95
CA SER A 151 -17.03 -5.76 3.25
C SER A 151 -16.17 -5.14 4.35
N GLN A 152 -16.70 -5.13 5.57
CA GLN A 152 -15.96 -4.71 6.77
C GLN A 152 -14.85 -5.67 7.19
N TYR A 153 -14.73 -6.85 6.56
CA TYR A 153 -13.71 -7.87 6.86
C TYR A 153 -12.66 -8.00 5.76
N THR A 154 -12.94 -7.45 4.58
CA THR A 154 -12.18 -7.72 3.36
C THR A 154 -11.55 -6.45 2.83
N GLY A 155 -10.22 -6.39 2.83
CA GLY A 155 -9.44 -5.25 2.37
C GLY A 155 -8.63 -5.51 1.11
N CYS A 156 -8.16 -4.45 0.49
CA CYS A 156 -7.27 -4.53 -0.67
C CYS A 156 -5.86 -4.90 -0.22
N ASN A 157 -5.41 -6.09 -0.59
CA ASN A 157 -4.09 -6.60 -0.21
C ASN A 157 -3.02 -6.43 -1.28
N ASN A 158 -3.43 -6.18 -2.51
CA ASN A 158 -2.52 -5.89 -3.61
C ASN A 158 -3.26 -5.09 -4.68
N LEU A 159 -2.59 -4.09 -5.25
CA LEU A 159 -3.12 -3.20 -6.27
C LEU A 159 -2.04 -2.94 -7.31
N ILE A 160 -2.36 -3.09 -8.57
CA ILE A 160 -1.47 -2.76 -9.69
C ILE A 160 -2.21 -1.99 -10.77
N MET A 161 -1.47 -1.19 -11.52
CA MET A 161 -1.93 -0.44 -12.69
C MET A 161 -1.28 -1.01 -13.94
N ASP A 162 -2.03 -1.12 -15.03
CA ASP A 162 -1.47 -1.49 -16.34
C ASP A 162 -0.52 -0.38 -16.81
N PRO A 163 0.76 -0.67 -17.07
CA PRO A 163 1.73 0.38 -17.46
C PRO A 163 1.42 1.03 -18.82
N ARG A 164 0.54 0.44 -19.61
CA ARG A 164 0.14 0.94 -20.93
C ARG A 164 -1.11 1.82 -20.90
N ASP A 165 -1.95 1.64 -19.87
CA ASP A 165 -3.20 2.40 -19.70
C ASP A 165 -3.49 2.61 -18.21
N PRO A 166 -3.28 3.81 -17.67
CA PRO A 166 -3.50 4.11 -16.24
C PRO A 166 -4.96 4.03 -15.80
N LYS A 167 -5.91 3.91 -16.74
CA LYS A 167 -7.32 3.65 -16.40
C LYS A 167 -7.58 2.19 -16.06
N VAL A 168 -6.64 1.30 -16.41
CA VAL A 168 -6.77 -0.14 -16.14
C VAL A 168 -6.02 -0.48 -14.86
N LEU A 169 -6.76 -0.91 -13.84
CA LEU A 169 -6.18 -1.39 -12.58
C LEU A 169 -6.74 -2.76 -12.22
N TYR A 170 -5.93 -3.50 -11.48
CA TYR A 170 -6.31 -4.76 -10.87
C TYR A 170 -6.14 -4.67 -9.36
N ALA A 171 -7.14 -5.10 -8.61
CA ALA A 171 -7.15 -5.09 -7.16
C ALA A 171 -7.48 -6.47 -6.60
N ALA A 172 -6.57 -7.03 -5.83
CA ALA A 172 -6.80 -8.25 -5.07
C ALA A 172 -7.34 -7.90 -3.68
N PHE A 173 -8.43 -8.55 -3.32
CA PHE A 173 -9.07 -8.41 -2.02
C PHE A 173 -8.93 -9.69 -1.23
N HIS A 174 -8.65 -9.56 0.07
CA HIS A 174 -8.44 -10.67 0.96
C HIS A 174 -9.29 -10.52 2.21
N GLN A 175 -10.15 -11.50 2.45
CA GLN A 175 -10.91 -11.64 3.67
C GLN A 175 -10.00 -12.16 4.78
N ARG A 176 -9.82 -11.35 5.85
CA ARG A 176 -8.98 -11.75 6.98
C ARG A 176 -9.50 -11.20 8.30
N MET A 177 -9.35 -12.00 9.36
CA MET A 177 -9.62 -11.59 10.73
C MET A 177 -8.77 -12.41 11.69
N ARG A 178 -8.14 -11.73 12.63
CA ARG A 178 -7.43 -12.37 13.74
C ARG A 178 -8.29 -12.32 14.99
N LYS A 179 -8.42 -13.47 15.65
CA LYS A 179 -8.99 -13.60 16.99
C LYS A 179 -7.94 -14.24 17.89
N VAL A 180 -8.14 -14.17 19.22
CA VAL A 180 -7.21 -14.80 20.18
C VAL A 180 -7.04 -16.30 19.92
N PHE A 181 -8.13 -16.96 19.55
CA PHE A 181 -8.21 -18.42 19.38
C PHE A 181 -8.18 -18.89 17.92
N THR A 182 -8.26 -17.98 16.93
CA THR A 182 -8.32 -18.39 15.52
C THR A 182 -7.83 -17.27 14.58
N TYR A 183 -7.58 -17.66 13.33
CA TYR A 183 -7.26 -16.76 12.24
C TYR A 183 -8.07 -17.15 11.00
N ILE A 184 -8.82 -16.21 10.47
CA ILE A 184 -9.47 -16.29 9.17
C ILE A 184 -8.51 -15.66 8.15
N GLY A 185 -7.98 -16.48 7.26
CA GLY A 185 -7.00 -16.08 6.25
C GLY A 185 -7.45 -16.45 4.84
N GLY A 186 -8.68 -16.16 4.53
CA GLY A 186 -9.35 -16.43 3.26
C GLY A 186 -10.84 -16.54 3.45
N GLY A 187 -11.57 -16.70 2.36
CA GLY A 187 -13.01 -16.87 2.38
C GLY A 187 -13.67 -16.42 1.09
N PRO A 188 -15.00 -16.51 0.99
CA PRO A 188 -15.76 -16.26 -0.24
C PRO A 188 -15.69 -14.80 -0.75
N GLU A 189 -15.28 -13.88 0.12
CA GLU A 189 -15.12 -12.47 -0.24
C GLU A 189 -13.75 -12.15 -0.85
N SER A 190 -12.78 -13.06 -0.71
CA SER A 190 -11.47 -12.91 -1.36
C SER A 190 -11.62 -13.05 -2.87
N ALA A 191 -11.18 -12.06 -3.62
CA ALA A 191 -11.36 -12.05 -5.06
C ALA A 191 -10.43 -11.05 -5.76
N LEU A 192 -10.31 -11.21 -7.07
CA LEU A 192 -9.62 -10.27 -7.95
C LEU A 192 -10.65 -9.42 -8.69
N TYR A 193 -10.42 -8.12 -8.72
CA TYR A 193 -11.25 -7.14 -9.42
C TYR A 193 -10.43 -6.37 -10.45
N LYS A 194 -11.09 -5.95 -11.52
CA LYS A 194 -10.52 -5.12 -12.58
C LYS A 194 -11.40 -3.91 -12.82
N THR A 195 -10.78 -2.77 -13.05
CA THR A 195 -11.39 -1.57 -13.64
C THR A 195 -10.73 -1.26 -14.99
N THR A 196 -11.46 -0.59 -15.89
CA THR A 196 -10.95 -0.06 -17.17
C THR A 196 -11.33 1.40 -17.36
N ASP A 197 -11.83 2.05 -16.32
CA ASP A 197 -12.34 3.43 -16.34
C ASP A 197 -11.77 4.27 -15.18
N GLY A 198 -10.58 3.89 -14.68
CA GLY A 198 -9.91 4.62 -13.63
C GLY A 198 -10.60 4.51 -12.27
N GLY A 199 -11.26 3.38 -12.01
CA GLY A 199 -11.87 3.07 -10.72
C GLY A 199 -13.33 3.54 -10.58
N VAL A 200 -13.98 3.99 -11.64
CA VAL A 200 -15.40 4.36 -11.62
C VAL A 200 -16.26 3.11 -11.45
N THR A 201 -15.94 2.06 -12.22
CA THR A 201 -16.58 0.74 -12.10
C THR A 201 -15.56 -0.37 -11.93
N TRP A 202 -15.94 -1.41 -11.18
CA TRP A 202 -15.10 -2.57 -10.91
C TRP A 202 -15.83 -3.87 -11.17
N LYS A 203 -15.21 -4.75 -11.96
CA LYS A 203 -15.73 -6.07 -12.28
C LYS A 203 -14.92 -7.13 -11.53
N LYS A 204 -15.60 -8.03 -10.82
CA LYS A 204 -15.00 -9.24 -10.28
C LYS A 204 -14.56 -10.13 -11.45
N LEU A 205 -13.31 -10.59 -11.40
CA LEU A 205 -12.81 -11.52 -12.41
C LEU A 205 -13.22 -12.95 -12.03
N GLU A 206 -13.77 -13.63 -13.03
CA GLU A 206 -14.22 -15.00 -12.96
C GLU A 206 -13.63 -15.79 -14.13
N GLY A 207 -13.53 -17.10 -14.00
CA GLY A 207 -12.93 -17.96 -15.01
C GLY A 207 -11.40 -17.95 -14.99
N GLY A 208 -10.81 -19.14 -15.04
CA GLY A 208 -9.36 -19.33 -14.96
C GLY A 208 -8.73 -19.10 -13.59
N LEU A 209 -9.51 -18.68 -12.60
CA LEU A 209 -9.10 -18.51 -11.21
C LEU A 209 -9.56 -19.72 -10.38
N PRO A 210 -8.89 -20.01 -9.25
CA PRO A 210 -9.37 -21.04 -8.32
C PRO A 210 -10.81 -20.80 -7.89
N VAL A 211 -11.58 -21.88 -7.79
CA VAL A 211 -12.96 -21.84 -7.31
C VAL A 211 -13.02 -22.14 -5.81
N GLY A 212 -14.05 -21.63 -5.14
CA GLY A 212 -14.23 -21.79 -3.70
C GLY A 212 -13.58 -20.67 -2.89
N ASP A 213 -13.29 -20.95 -1.62
CA ASP A 213 -12.65 -20.00 -0.73
C ASP A 213 -11.19 -19.83 -1.09
N VAL A 214 -10.83 -18.60 -1.45
CA VAL A 214 -9.44 -18.25 -1.76
C VAL A 214 -8.81 -17.43 -0.64
N GLY A 215 -7.51 -17.61 -0.48
CA GLY A 215 -6.70 -16.84 0.43
C GLY A 215 -6.21 -15.54 -0.18
N ARG A 216 -5.01 -15.15 0.20
CA ARG A 216 -4.34 -13.96 -0.32
C ARG A 216 -3.89 -14.16 -1.76
N ILE A 217 -4.26 -13.23 -2.64
CA ILE A 217 -3.87 -13.20 -4.05
C ILE A 217 -2.76 -12.16 -4.21
N GLY A 218 -1.64 -12.55 -4.82
CA GLY A 218 -0.61 -11.65 -5.33
C GLY A 218 -0.80 -11.42 -6.82
N ILE A 219 -0.50 -10.21 -7.28
CA ILE A 219 -0.56 -9.79 -8.69
C ILE A 219 0.80 -9.20 -9.05
N ALA A 220 1.30 -9.55 -10.25
CA ALA A 220 2.55 -9.03 -10.81
C ALA A 220 2.39 -8.74 -12.31
#